data_40a24b9ad50544f150b35d02354c38bd
#
_entry.id   40a24b9ad50544f150b35d02354c38bd
#
_cell.length_a   1.000
_cell.length_b   1.000
_cell.length_c   1.000
_cell.angle_alpha   90.00
_cell.angle_beta   90.00
_cell.angle_gamma   90.00
#
_symmetry.space_group_name_H-M   'P 1'
#
loop_
_entity.id
_entity.type
_entity.pdbx_description
1 polymer ?
#
loop_
_entity_poly.entity_id
_entity_poly.type
_entity_poly.pdbx_seq_one_letter_code
_entity_poly.pdbx_strand_id
1 'polypeptide(L)'
;MREKKFTVCLTIFVLLLFNIQKLWADSFEVKPEKIVINFTYHGAKLKIIGQGNCAGKDFIINILSTHKEKATFKKIEKVANLIWMKTGDLHFENVPFFYHVYSTRPLEEILTTKDLEDHNLTFDTLKKEVNLFPVKDENQKNFLWQEFIKYKSKYHLYAYEVVPYNCKGEGQNQVLEISIPWPYQAPPGKYQVKIYEISGKKIENIDEKIVEVEKVGIVKFLTDFAQNHALIYGVFSVLIALISGFLVGLIFKKGGH
;
A
#
# COMPACT_ATOMS: atom_id res chain seq x y z
N MET A 1 42.90 21.57 40.67
CA MET A 1 41.53 21.04 40.70
C MET A 1 40.62 21.72 39.63
N ARG A 2 40.87 22.96 39.25
CA ARG A 2 40.08 23.74 38.26
C ARG A 2 40.33 23.29 36.81
N GLU A 3 41.55 22.94 36.46
CA GLU A 3 41.89 22.49 35.09
C GLU A 3 41.26 21.13 34.71
N LYS A 4 41.23 20.17 35.65
CA LYS A 4 40.63 18.85 35.40
C LYS A 4 39.12 18.95 35.13
N LYS A 5 38.40 19.91 35.75
CA LYS A 5 36.97 20.12 35.51
C LYS A 5 36.74 20.74 34.16
N PHE A 6 37.63 21.62 33.67
CA PHE A 6 37.51 22.23 32.35
C PHE A 6 37.75 21.21 31.23
N THR A 7 38.71 20.33 31.39
CA THR A 7 39.02 19.26 30.42
C THR A 7 37.84 18.26 30.32
N VAL A 8 37.24 17.87 31.44
CA VAL A 8 36.09 16.98 31.47
C VAL A 8 34.85 17.64 30.82
N CYS A 9 34.61 18.94 31.05
CA CYS A 9 33.51 19.65 30.41
C CYS A 9 33.69 19.77 28.90
N LEU A 10 34.92 19.99 28.42
CA LEU A 10 35.26 20.09 27.01
C LEU A 10 35.11 18.73 26.31
N THR A 11 35.53 17.64 26.95
CA THR A 11 35.33 16.28 26.37
C THR A 11 33.86 15.88 26.29
N ILE A 12 33.05 16.22 27.29
CA ILE A 12 31.60 15.98 27.25
C ILE A 12 30.94 16.82 26.15
N PHE A 13 31.37 18.08 25.97
CA PHE A 13 30.82 18.95 24.92
C PHE A 13 31.19 18.45 23.51
N VAL A 14 32.44 17.94 23.31
CA VAL A 14 32.87 17.33 22.05
C VAL A 14 32.09 16.03 21.77
N LEU A 15 31.87 15.20 22.79
CA LEU A 15 31.05 13.99 22.68
C LEU A 15 29.59 14.30 22.37
N LEU A 16 29.03 15.39 22.88
CA LEU A 16 27.67 15.86 22.54
C LEU A 16 27.60 16.37 21.10
N LEU A 17 28.60 17.07 20.60
CA LEU A 17 28.67 17.53 19.21
C LEU A 17 28.80 16.35 18.23
N PHE A 18 29.51 15.27 18.59
CA PHE A 18 29.59 14.06 17.78
C PHE A 18 28.25 13.31 17.68
N ASN A 19 27.39 13.41 18.72
CA ASN A 19 26.05 12.80 18.68
C ASN A 19 25.04 13.63 17.87
N ILE A 20 25.27 14.94 17.69
CA ILE A 20 24.37 15.78 16.87
C ILE A 20 24.54 15.47 15.38
N GLN A 21 25.70 15.03 14.92
CA GLN A 21 25.92 14.64 13.51
C GLN A 21 25.15 13.36 13.11
N LYS A 22 24.75 12.53 14.08
CA LYS A 22 23.98 11.32 13.82
C LYS A 22 22.47 11.58 13.63
N LEU A 23 22.02 12.82 13.86
CA LEU A 23 20.61 13.21 13.72
C LEU A 23 20.21 13.63 12.28
N TRP A 24 21.16 13.67 11.37
CA TRP A 24 20.92 13.91 9.95
C TRP A 24 21.05 12.59 9.16
N ALA A 25 20.45 11.52 9.70
CA ALA A 25 20.27 10.31 8.93
C ALA A 25 19.29 10.64 7.78
N ASP A 26 19.68 10.29 6.58
CA ASP A 26 18.94 10.45 5.34
C ASP A 26 17.46 10.13 5.54
N SER A 27 16.63 11.15 5.77
CA SER A 27 15.20 10.96 5.90
C SER A 27 14.59 11.15 4.52
N PHE A 28 13.83 10.14 4.08
CA PHE A 28 13.06 10.26 2.86
C PHE A 28 11.82 11.12 3.10
N GLU A 29 11.50 11.96 2.13
CA GLU A 29 10.26 12.70 2.09
C GLU A 29 9.30 12.01 1.11
N VAL A 30 8.06 11.79 1.54
CA VAL A 30 7.02 11.16 0.73
C VAL A 30 5.94 12.19 0.43
N LYS A 31 5.70 12.46 -0.84
CA LYS A 31 4.69 13.44 -1.30
C LYS A 31 3.73 12.82 -2.32
N PRO A 32 2.42 13.13 -2.18
CA PRO A 32 1.77 13.83 -1.09
C PRO A 32 1.62 12.93 0.15
N GLU A 33 1.63 13.49 1.33
CA GLU A 33 1.31 12.76 2.57
C GLU A 33 -0.19 12.38 2.64
N LYS A 34 -1.01 13.10 1.89
CA LYS A 34 -2.46 12.89 1.83
C LYS A 34 -2.95 12.84 0.38
N ILE A 35 -3.58 11.73 0.03
CA ILE A 35 -4.21 11.52 -1.26
C ILE A 35 -5.70 11.71 -1.13
N VAL A 36 -6.26 12.61 -1.93
CA VAL A 36 -7.66 12.99 -1.86
C VAL A 36 -8.44 12.39 -3.03
N ILE A 37 -9.43 11.55 -2.72
CA ILE A 37 -10.35 10.96 -3.69
C ILE A 37 -11.60 11.82 -3.76
N ASN A 38 -11.70 12.62 -4.81
CA ASN A 38 -12.86 13.42 -5.15
C ASN A 38 -13.54 12.91 -6.43
N PHE A 39 -14.55 13.61 -6.91
CA PHE A 39 -15.28 13.26 -8.13
C PHE A 39 -14.40 13.23 -9.40
N THR A 40 -13.34 14.03 -9.45
CA THR A 40 -12.42 14.09 -10.60
C THR A 40 -11.15 13.28 -10.40
N TYR A 41 -11.11 12.38 -9.43
CA TYR A 41 -9.94 11.59 -9.13
C TYR A 41 -9.66 10.55 -10.24
N HIS A 42 -8.48 10.60 -10.83
CA HIS A 42 -8.01 9.69 -11.89
C HIS A 42 -6.71 8.96 -11.51
N GLY A 43 -6.44 8.85 -10.24
CA GLY A 43 -5.18 8.31 -9.70
C GLY A 43 -4.28 9.42 -9.16
N ALA A 44 -3.22 9.01 -8.48
CA ALA A 44 -2.20 9.90 -7.93
C ALA A 44 -0.80 9.36 -8.27
N LYS A 45 0.21 10.17 -8.05
CA LYS A 45 1.61 9.74 -8.06
C LYS A 45 2.21 10.04 -6.70
N LEU A 46 2.80 9.04 -6.10
CA LEU A 46 3.57 9.19 -4.88
C LEU A 46 5.03 9.42 -5.27
N LYS A 47 5.60 10.52 -4.79
CA LYS A 47 7.00 10.85 -5.00
C LYS A 47 7.77 10.62 -3.71
N ILE A 48 8.85 9.90 -3.80
CA ILE A 48 9.80 9.66 -2.72
C ILE A 48 11.04 10.45 -3.07
N ILE A 49 11.43 11.34 -2.18
CA ILE A 49 12.56 12.23 -2.35
C ILE A 49 13.55 11.93 -1.23
N GLY A 50 14.78 11.58 -1.57
CA GLY A 50 15.87 11.38 -0.63
C GLY A 50 17.01 12.37 -0.91
N GLN A 51 17.74 12.77 0.12
CA GLN A 51 18.97 13.56 -0.02
C GLN A 51 20.13 12.71 0.45
N GLY A 52 21.20 12.67 -0.32
CA GLY A 52 22.40 11.88 0.01
C GLY A 52 22.95 11.14 -1.22
N ASN A 53 23.96 10.31 -1.01
CA ASN A 53 24.56 9.55 -2.10
C ASN A 53 23.61 8.42 -2.56
N CYS A 54 22.99 8.57 -3.72
CA CYS A 54 22.11 7.58 -4.33
C CYS A 54 22.78 6.79 -5.46
N ALA A 55 23.96 7.17 -5.89
CA ALA A 55 24.63 6.49 -6.99
C ALA A 55 25.07 5.06 -6.60
N GLY A 56 24.68 4.07 -7.39
CA GLY A 56 25.02 2.67 -7.15
C GLY A 56 24.28 2.01 -6.00
N LYS A 57 23.27 2.66 -5.43
CA LYS A 57 22.36 2.09 -4.44
C LYS A 57 21.08 1.59 -5.08
N ASP A 58 20.47 0.62 -4.43
CA ASP A 58 19.14 0.11 -4.75
C ASP A 58 18.13 0.56 -3.70
N PHE A 59 16.88 0.68 -4.12
CA PHE A 59 15.80 1.09 -3.23
C PHE A 59 14.64 0.10 -3.35
N ILE A 60 14.04 -0.22 -2.20
CA ILE A 60 12.80 -0.99 -2.12
C ILE A 60 11.80 -0.15 -1.34
N ILE A 61 10.60 -0.03 -1.88
CA ILE A 61 9.50 0.70 -1.26
C ILE A 61 8.35 -0.27 -1.05
N ASN A 62 8.06 -0.59 0.21
CA ASN A 62 6.93 -1.41 0.58
C ASN A 62 5.77 -0.52 1.04
N ILE A 63 4.63 -0.64 0.38
CA ILE A 63 3.40 0.07 0.72
C ILE A 63 2.38 -0.93 1.22
N LEU A 64 1.97 -0.76 2.46
CA LEU A 64 1.10 -1.67 3.18
C LEU A 64 -0.08 -0.89 3.79
N SER A 65 -1.32 -1.38 3.60
CA SER A 65 -2.44 -0.82 4.34
C SER A 65 -2.32 -1.14 5.84
N THR A 66 -2.51 -0.13 6.69
CA THR A 66 -2.54 -0.36 8.16
C THR A 66 -3.80 -1.11 8.58
N HIS A 67 -4.86 -1.00 7.76
CA HIS A 67 -6.08 -1.76 7.98
C HIS A 67 -5.92 -3.19 7.48
N LYS A 68 -6.16 -4.14 8.38
CA LYS A 68 -6.22 -5.57 8.07
C LYS A 68 -7.69 -5.99 7.94
N GLU A 69 -7.99 -6.77 6.93
CA GLU A 69 -9.35 -7.19 6.61
C GLU A 69 -9.59 -8.67 6.97
N LYS A 70 -10.89 -8.99 7.02
CA LYS A 70 -11.41 -10.35 6.97
C LYS A 70 -12.05 -10.56 5.61
N ALA A 71 -11.38 -11.32 4.74
CA ALA A 71 -11.94 -11.67 3.43
C ALA A 71 -12.65 -13.01 3.51
N THR A 72 -13.90 -13.06 3.03
CA THR A 72 -14.69 -14.29 3.00
C THR A 72 -15.00 -14.66 1.56
N PHE A 73 -14.64 -15.88 1.17
CA PHE A 73 -14.90 -16.44 -0.14
C PHE A 73 -15.86 -17.61 -0.03
N LYS A 74 -16.79 -17.71 -0.97
CA LYS A 74 -17.69 -18.86 -1.06
C LYS A 74 -16.96 -20.01 -1.71
N LYS A 75 -16.88 -21.15 -1.00
CA LYS A 75 -16.36 -22.39 -1.56
C LYS A 75 -17.46 -23.02 -2.40
N ILE A 76 -17.21 -23.19 -3.69
CA ILE A 76 -18.15 -23.80 -4.63
C ILE A 76 -17.51 -25.08 -5.16
N GLU A 77 -18.18 -26.19 -5.00
CA GLU A 77 -17.72 -27.49 -5.48
C GLU A 77 -18.78 -28.15 -6.35
N LYS A 78 -18.34 -29.00 -7.25
CA LYS A 78 -19.21 -29.80 -8.09
C LYS A 78 -19.67 -31.04 -7.31
N VAL A 79 -20.94 -31.03 -6.93
CA VAL A 79 -21.56 -32.16 -6.19
C VAL A 79 -22.07 -33.20 -7.18
N ALA A 80 -21.74 -34.47 -6.93
CA ALA A 80 -22.06 -35.62 -7.80
C ALA A 80 -21.66 -35.42 -9.28
N ASN A 81 -20.62 -34.62 -9.55
CA ASN A 81 -20.18 -34.23 -10.90
C ASN A 81 -21.22 -33.56 -11.80
N LEU A 82 -22.36 -33.13 -11.25
CA LEU A 82 -23.50 -32.59 -12.00
C LEU A 82 -23.74 -31.11 -11.72
N ILE A 83 -23.76 -30.69 -10.45
CA ILE A 83 -24.24 -29.36 -10.04
C ILE A 83 -23.16 -28.66 -9.21
N TRP A 84 -22.93 -27.38 -9.52
CA TRP A 84 -22.09 -26.52 -8.71
C TRP A 84 -22.87 -26.00 -7.50
N MET A 85 -22.44 -26.34 -6.31
CA MET A 85 -23.10 -25.92 -5.08
C MET A 85 -22.11 -25.26 -4.12
N LYS A 86 -22.61 -24.31 -3.33
CA LYS A 86 -21.85 -23.75 -2.21
C LYS A 86 -21.71 -24.83 -1.13
N THR A 87 -20.47 -25.19 -0.85
CA THR A 87 -20.12 -26.20 0.18
C THR A 87 -19.59 -25.61 1.47
N GLY A 88 -19.38 -24.29 1.50
CA GLY A 88 -18.91 -23.60 2.70
C GLY A 88 -18.42 -22.18 2.42
N ASP A 89 -17.89 -21.58 3.45
CA ASP A 89 -17.19 -20.31 3.39
C ASP A 89 -15.73 -20.53 3.78
N LEU A 90 -14.84 -19.79 3.13
CA LEU A 90 -13.41 -19.76 3.38
C LEU A 90 -13.04 -18.37 3.89
N HIS A 91 -12.39 -18.32 5.02
CA HIS A 91 -12.06 -17.07 5.70
C HIS A 91 -10.56 -16.84 5.70
N PHE A 92 -10.15 -15.67 5.24
CA PHE A 92 -8.81 -15.13 5.40
C PHE A 92 -8.89 -13.98 6.39
N GLU A 93 -8.27 -14.12 7.56
CA GLU A 93 -8.24 -13.07 8.58
C GLU A 93 -6.83 -12.52 8.73
N ASN A 94 -6.74 -11.28 9.21
CA ASN A 94 -5.49 -10.58 9.44
C ASN A 94 -4.70 -10.29 8.15
N VAL A 95 -5.40 -10.08 7.03
CA VAL A 95 -4.79 -9.82 5.72
C VAL A 95 -4.71 -8.33 5.49
N PRO A 96 -3.56 -7.79 5.06
CA PRO A 96 -3.53 -6.40 4.59
C PRO A 96 -4.47 -6.23 3.39
N PHE A 97 -5.25 -5.15 3.40
CA PHE A 97 -6.13 -4.90 2.24
C PHE A 97 -5.30 -4.65 0.98
N PHE A 98 -4.21 -3.93 1.12
CA PHE A 98 -3.32 -3.51 0.06
C PHE A 98 -1.87 -3.80 0.42
N TYR A 99 -1.10 -4.35 -0.53
CA TYR A 99 0.31 -4.67 -0.37
C TYR A 99 1.05 -4.54 -1.69
N HIS A 100 1.89 -3.54 -1.83
CA HIS A 100 2.75 -3.33 -2.99
C HIS A 100 4.21 -3.23 -2.58
N VAL A 101 5.07 -3.84 -3.37
CA VAL A 101 6.52 -3.68 -3.27
C VAL A 101 7.05 -3.16 -4.59
N TYR A 102 7.61 -1.98 -4.55
CA TYR A 102 8.32 -1.36 -5.66
C TYR A 102 9.81 -1.49 -5.42
N SER A 103 10.58 -1.79 -6.45
CA SER A 103 12.03 -1.93 -6.37
C SER A 103 12.71 -1.31 -7.58
N THR A 104 13.97 -0.94 -7.42
CA THR A 104 14.77 -0.38 -8.53
C THR A 104 15.28 -1.45 -9.49
N ARG A 105 15.41 -2.69 -9.02
CA ARG A 105 15.74 -3.90 -9.78
C ARG A 105 14.95 -5.09 -9.23
N PRO A 106 14.97 -6.28 -9.87
CA PRO A 106 14.35 -7.48 -9.31
C PRO A 106 14.81 -7.75 -7.87
N LEU A 107 13.86 -8.08 -6.98
CA LEU A 107 14.12 -8.19 -5.53
C LEU A 107 15.24 -9.19 -5.20
N GLU A 108 15.30 -10.31 -5.94
CA GLU A 108 16.28 -11.38 -5.76
C GLU A 108 17.71 -10.95 -6.12
N GLU A 109 17.84 -9.89 -6.94
CA GLU A 109 19.13 -9.30 -7.27
C GLU A 109 19.62 -8.33 -6.21
N ILE A 110 18.67 -7.68 -5.52
CA ILE A 110 18.92 -6.63 -4.53
C ILE A 110 19.22 -7.21 -3.15
N LEU A 111 18.44 -8.19 -2.70
CA LEU A 111 18.55 -8.78 -1.36
C LEU A 111 18.61 -10.31 -1.41
N THR A 112 19.08 -10.91 -0.31
CA THR A 112 19.01 -12.36 -0.13
C THR A 112 17.58 -12.79 0.21
N THR A 113 17.24 -14.06 -0.06
CA THR A 113 15.93 -14.63 0.31
C THR A 113 15.64 -14.44 1.79
N LYS A 114 16.66 -14.60 2.64
CA LYS A 114 16.53 -14.41 4.09
C LYS A 114 16.17 -12.98 4.45
N ASP A 115 16.86 -11.98 3.86
CA ASP A 115 16.56 -10.58 4.14
C ASP A 115 15.16 -10.18 3.64
N LEU A 116 14.74 -10.71 2.50
CA LEU A 116 13.38 -10.53 1.98
C LEU A 116 12.32 -11.09 2.95
N GLU A 117 12.61 -12.25 3.55
CA GLU A 117 11.73 -12.85 4.55
C GLU A 117 11.71 -12.08 5.86
N ASP A 118 12.88 -11.73 6.40
CA ASP A 118 13.02 -11.04 7.68
C ASP A 118 12.33 -9.66 7.68
N HIS A 119 12.25 -9.02 6.51
CA HIS A 119 11.60 -7.71 6.34
C HIS A 119 10.17 -7.78 5.77
N ASN A 120 9.58 -8.97 5.65
CA ASN A 120 8.23 -9.17 5.11
C ASN A 120 8.04 -8.56 3.70
N LEU A 121 9.03 -8.74 2.83
CA LEU A 121 9.03 -8.20 1.47
C LEU A 121 8.51 -9.21 0.43
N THR A 122 7.96 -10.35 0.87
CA THR A 122 7.40 -11.37 -0.01
C THR A 122 5.96 -11.73 0.37
N PHE A 123 5.19 -12.24 -0.59
CA PHE A 123 3.84 -12.74 -0.30
C PHE A 123 3.85 -13.96 0.62
N ASP A 124 4.91 -14.77 0.58
CA ASP A 124 5.02 -15.95 1.43
C ASP A 124 5.23 -15.59 2.91
N THR A 125 5.87 -14.47 3.18
CA THR A 125 6.00 -13.97 4.56
C THR A 125 4.68 -13.46 5.12
N LEU A 126 3.85 -12.82 4.29
CA LEU A 126 2.50 -12.42 4.68
C LEU A 126 1.64 -13.62 5.08
N LYS A 127 1.82 -14.77 4.41
CA LYS A 127 1.10 -16.01 4.72
C LYS A 127 1.30 -16.45 6.16
N LYS A 128 2.47 -16.19 6.76
CA LYS A 128 2.78 -16.55 8.15
C LYS A 128 1.90 -15.80 9.14
N GLU A 129 1.44 -14.59 8.81
CA GLU A 129 0.60 -13.74 9.65
C GLU A 129 -0.90 -13.94 9.42
N VAL A 130 -1.29 -14.60 8.33
CA VAL A 130 -2.68 -14.76 7.90
C VAL A 130 -3.30 -16.02 8.51
N ASN A 131 -4.47 -15.86 9.11
CA ASN A 131 -5.29 -16.97 9.57
C ASN A 131 -6.24 -17.38 8.44
N LEU A 132 -6.03 -18.60 7.92
CA LEU A 132 -6.86 -19.18 6.87
C LEU A 132 -7.61 -20.39 7.41
N PHE A 133 -8.94 -20.37 7.33
CA PHE A 133 -9.78 -21.48 7.80
C PHE A 133 -11.13 -21.54 7.04
N PRO A 134 -11.78 -22.70 6.96
CA PRO A 134 -11.27 -24.01 7.36
C PRO A 134 -10.29 -24.57 6.32
N VAL A 135 -9.19 -25.15 6.77
CA VAL A 135 -8.22 -25.89 5.93
C VAL A 135 -7.99 -27.28 6.48
N LYS A 136 -7.75 -28.25 5.61
CA LYS A 136 -7.54 -29.66 6.00
C LYS A 136 -6.07 -29.95 6.32
N ASP A 137 -5.19 -29.35 5.52
CA ASP A 137 -3.74 -29.59 5.59
C ASP A 137 -2.97 -28.40 5.03
N GLU A 138 -1.66 -28.42 5.15
CA GLU A 138 -0.77 -27.33 4.68
C GLU A 138 -0.73 -27.21 3.15
N ASN A 139 -0.91 -28.32 2.41
CA ASN A 139 -0.96 -28.29 0.94
C ASN A 139 -2.19 -27.52 0.47
N GLN A 140 -3.35 -27.76 1.09
CA GLN A 140 -4.56 -27.01 0.81
C GLN A 140 -4.40 -25.53 1.17
N LYS A 141 -3.77 -25.24 2.32
CA LYS A 141 -3.47 -23.86 2.73
C LYS A 141 -2.59 -23.14 1.70
N ASN A 142 -1.55 -23.80 1.21
CA ASN A 142 -0.66 -23.26 0.18
C ASN A 142 -1.41 -22.97 -1.12
N PHE A 143 -2.20 -23.93 -1.59
CA PHE A 143 -3.01 -23.76 -2.79
C PHE A 143 -3.97 -22.58 -2.67
N LEU A 144 -4.72 -22.50 -1.58
CA LEU A 144 -5.70 -21.43 -1.34
C LEU A 144 -5.02 -20.07 -1.19
N TRP A 145 -3.84 -20.02 -0.59
CA TRP A 145 -3.04 -18.81 -0.51
C TRP A 145 -2.63 -18.30 -1.91
N GLN A 146 -2.15 -19.18 -2.78
CA GLN A 146 -1.78 -18.81 -4.15
C GLN A 146 -3.00 -18.28 -4.94
N GLU A 147 -4.17 -18.91 -4.79
CA GLU A 147 -5.41 -18.42 -5.42
C GLU A 147 -5.83 -17.06 -4.85
N PHE A 148 -5.65 -16.84 -3.54
CA PHE A 148 -5.90 -15.55 -2.93
C PHE A 148 -4.95 -14.45 -3.47
N ILE A 149 -3.66 -14.75 -3.60
CA ILE A 149 -2.70 -13.81 -4.20
C ILE A 149 -3.08 -13.49 -5.65
N LYS A 150 -3.43 -14.49 -6.46
CA LYS A 150 -3.91 -14.27 -7.84
C LYS A 150 -5.13 -13.35 -7.87
N TYR A 151 -6.09 -13.57 -6.96
CA TYR A 151 -7.26 -12.71 -6.82
C TYR A 151 -6.86 -11.27 -6.49
N LYS A 152 -6.04 -11.05 -5.48
CA LYS A 152 -5.58 -9.71 -5.08
C LYS A 152 -4.78 -9.02 -6.18
N SER A 153 -3.92 -9.76 -6.89
CA SER A 153 -3.12 -9.23 -8.00
C SER A 153 -3.98 -8.85 -9.21
N LYS A 154 -5.01 -9.63 -9.51
CA LYS A 154 -5.96 -9.31 -10.58
C LYS A 154 -6.65 -7.94 -10.37
N TYR A 155 -6.87 -7.56 -9.12
CA TYR A 155 -7.47 -6.28 -8.77
C TYR A 155 -6.42 -5.20 -8.43
N HIS A 156 -5.14 -5.44 -8.75
CA HIS A 156 -4.03 -4.52 -8.46
C HIS A 156 -3.95 -4.10 -6.99
N LEU A 157 -4.34 -4.99 -6.09
CA LEU A 157 -4.25 -4.77 -4.64
C LEU A 157 -2.93 -5.31 -4.07
N TYR A 158 -2.35 -6.33 -4.74
CA TYR A 158 -1.05 -6.91 -4.43
C TYR A 158 -0.19 -6.93 -5.68
N ALA A 159 1.00 -6.35 -5.61
CA ALA A 159 1.92 -6.32 -6.75
C ALA A 159 3.39 -6.22 -6.33
N TYR A 160 4.25 -6.72 -7.22
CA TYR A 160 5.67 -6.41 -7.29
C TYR A 160 5.92 -5.65 -8.58
N GLU A 161 6.56 -4.48 -8.49
CA GLU A 161 6.84 -3.67 -9.66
C GLU A 161 8.26 -3.11 -9.62
N VAL A 162 8.95 -3.16 -10.74
CA VAL A 162 10.24 -2.50 -10.90
C VAL A 162 10.00 -1.10 -11.41
N VAL A 163 10.54 -0.10 -10.71
CA VAL A 163 10.36 1.32 -11.02
C VAL A 163 11.71 2.00 -11.24
N PRO A 164 11.84 2.87 -12.24
CA PRO A 164 13.04 3.65 -12.42
C PRO A 164 13.15 4.70 -11.32
N TYR A 165 14.38 5.09 -11.00
CA TYR A 165 14.67 6.21 -10.13
C TYR A 165 15.60 7.22 -10.83
N ASN A 166 15.55 8.46 -10.38
CA ASN A 166 16.43 9.51 -10.81
C ASN A 166 17.34 9.92 -9.65
N CYS A 167 18.64 9.93 -9.93
CA CYS A 167 19.64 10.39 -8.99
C CYS A 167 20.35 11.59 -9.65
N LYS A 168 20.16 12.79 -9.11
CA LYS A 168 20.69 14.04 -9.68
C LYS A 168 21.58 14.74 -8.67
N GLY A 169 22.67 15.34 -9.15
CA GLY A 169 23.65 16.05 -8.33
C GLY A 169 25.00 15.35 -8.32
N GLU A 170 25.94 15.86 -7.56
CA GLU A 170 27.31 15.35 -7.46
C GLU A 170 27.71 15.12 -5.99
N GLY A 171 28.50 14.08 -5.75
CA GLY A 171 29.03 13.75 -4.43
C GLY A 171 27.93 13.43 -3.41
N GLN A 172 27.99 14.08 -2.25
CA GLN A 172 27.03 13.89 -1.16
C GLN A 172 25.74 14.72 -1.30
N ASN A 173 25.69 15.64 -2.26
CA ASN A 173 24.54 16.51 -2.51
C ASN A 173 23.63 15.95 -3.63
N GLN A 174 23.52 14.66 -3.74
CA GLN A 174 22.61 14.02 -4.69
C GLN A 174 21.18 14.03 -4.15
N VAL A 175 20.23 14.13 -5.09
CA VAL A 175 18.80 14.04 -4.80
C VAL A 175 18.24 12.83 -5.53
N LEU A 176 17.74 11.89 -4.76
CA LEU A 176 16.97 10.76 -5.24
C LEU A 176 15.52 11.20 -5.49
N GLU A 177 14.97 10.84 -6.63
CA GLU A 177 13.54 10.96 -6.89
C GLU A 177 13.01 9.64 -7.47
N ILE A 178 12.07 9.01 -6.75
CA ILE A 178 11.33 7.84 -7.19
C ILE A 178 9.86 8.23 -7.33
N SER A 179 9.25 7.95 -8.48
CA SER A 179 7.85 8.26 -8.73
C SER A 179 7.06 6.97 -8.92
N ILE A 180 6.13 6.71 -8.01
CA ILE A 180 5.30 5.51 -7.96
C ILE A 180 3.86 5.87 -8.35
N PRO A 181 3.23 5.16 -9.29
CA PRO A 181 1.81 5.31 -9.55
C PRO A 181 1.01 4.81 -8.36
N TRP A 182 0.09 5.64 -7.85
CA TRP A 182 -0.84 5.20 -6.82
C TRP A 182 -2.08 4.58 -7.46
N PRO A 183 -2.38 3.30 -7.21
CA PRO A 183 -3.53 2.65 -7.86
C PRO A 183 -4.85 3.26 -7.39
N TYR A 184 -5.76 3.47 -8.32
CA TYR A 184 -7.09 4.01 -8.02
C TYR A 184 -7.98 3.02 -7.23
N GLN A 185 -7.62 1.73 -7.22
CA GLN A 185 -8.31 0.69 -6.44
C GLN A 185 -7.97 0.73 -4.95
N ALA A 186 -6.90 1.45 -4.56
CA ALA A 186 -6.51 1.56 -3.17
C ALA A 186 -7.63 2.25 -2.36
N PRO A 187 -8.21 1.59 -1.34
CA PRO A 187 -9.32 2.15 -0.58
C PRO A 187 -8.86 3.31 0.30
N PRO A 188 -9.79 4.15 0.76
CA PRO A 188 -9.49 5.13 1.80
C PRO A 188 -8.97 4.46 3.06
N GLY A 189 -7.96 5.09 3.67
CA GLY A 189 -7.31 4.59 4.87
C GLY A 189 -5.88 5.10 5.03
N LYS A 190 -5.19 4.58 6.03
CA LYS A 190 -3.78 4.88 6.27
C LYS A 190 -2.91 3.78 5.68
N TYR A 191 -1.83 4.20 5.08
CA TYR A 191 -0.85 3.33 4.44
C TYR A 191 0.53 3.59 5.02
N GLN A 192 1.18 2.52 5.43
CA GLN A 192 2.56 2.53 5.86
C GLN A 192 3.44 2.40 4.61
N VAL A 193 4.34 3.33 4.43
CA VAL A 193 5.33 3.34 3.35
C VAL A 193 6.69 3.14 3.98
N LYS A 194 7.28 1.97 3.81
CA LYS A 194 8.63 1.64 4.25
C LYS A 194 9.59 1.76 3.07
N ILE A 195 10.64 2.51 3.26
CA ILE A 195 11.66 2.77 2.26
C ILE A 195 12.96 2.14 2.76
N TYR A 196 13.49 1.23 1.96
CA TYR A 196 14.74 0.53 2.23
C TYR A 196 15.79 1.06 1.28
N GLU A 197 16.91 1.47 1.82
CA GLU A 197 18.11 1.85 1.09
C GLU A 197 19.12 0.71 1.18
N ILE A 198 19.59 0.21 0.06
CA ILE A 198 20.39 -0.98 -0.04
C ILE A 198 21.69 -0.69 -0.79
N SER A 199 22.82 -1.15 -0.25
CA SER A 199 24.13 -1.10 -0.88
C SER A 199 24.80 -2.45 -0.75
N GLY A 200 25.29 -3.01 -1.87
CA GLY A 200 26.00 -4.29 -1.86
C GLY A 200 25.23 -5.44 -1.21
N LYS A 201 23.90 -5.53 -1.43
CA LYS A 201 22.99 -6.52 -0.84
C LYS A 201 22.81 -6.40 0.68
N LYS A 202 23.11 -5.25 1.26
CA LYS A 202 22.87 -4.95 2.68
C LYS A 202 21.94 -3.76 2.80
N ILE A 203 21.00 -3.85 3.70
CA ILE A 203 20.12 -2.73 4.06
C ILE A 203 20.95 -1.77 4.92
N GLU A 204 21.15 -0.56 4.42
CA GLU A 204 21.87 0.52 5.11
C GLU A 204 20.92 1.37 5.95
N ASN A 205 19.72 1.63 5.43
CA ASN A 205 18.74 2.49 6.08
C ASN A 205 17.33 1.98 5.83
N ILE A 206 16.45 2.21 6.81
CA ILE A 206 15.01 1.95 6.71
C ILE A 206 14.29 3.18 7.25
N ASP A 207 13.48 3.81 6.42
CA ASP A 207 12.60 4.92 6.82
C ASP A 207 11.14 4.51 6.67
N GLU A 208 10.28 5.07 7.51
CA GLU A 208 8.86 4.76 7.53
C GLU A 208 8.02 6.04 7.54
N LYS A 209 7.08 6.14 6.62
CA LYS A 209 6.14 7.25 6.50
C LYS A 209 4.71 6.73 6.45
N ILE A 210 3.78 7.58 6.83
CA ILE A 210 2.36 7.30 6.71
C ILE A 210 1.78 8.19 5.62
N VAL A 211 1.06 7.56 4.68
CA VAL A 211 0.27 8.24 3.66
C VAL A 211 -1.20 8.00 3.95
N GLU A 212 -1.99 9.06 3.98
CA GLU A 212 -3.42 8.98 4.22
C GLU A 212 -4.20 9.14 2.91
N VAL A 213 -5.14 8.24 2.67
CA VAL A 213 -6.06 8.30 1.52
C VAL A 213 -7.46 8.55 2.04
N GLU A 214 -8.09 9.63 1.61
CA GLU A 214 -9.45 9.96 2.06
C GLU A 214 -10.39 10.32 0.91
N LYS A 215 -11.68 10.02 1.09
CA LYS A 215 -12.75 10.52 0.23
C LYS A 215 -13.19 11.90 0.71
N VAL A 216 -13.43 12.81 -0.22
CA VAL A 216 -13.93 14.16 0.10
C VAL A 216 -15.11 14.56 -0.79
N GLY A 217 -15.79 15.66 -0.40
CA GLY A 217 -16.88 16.25 -1.17
C GLY A 217 -18.04 15.28 -1.40
N ILE A 218 -18.59 15.30 -2.62
CA ILE A 218 -19.78 14.50 -2.99
C ILE A 218 -19.51 12.99 -2.88
N VAL A 219 -18.28 12.53 -3.14
CA VAL A 219 -17.91 11.12 -3.04
C VAL A 219 -18.01 10.64 -1.60
N LYS A 220 -17.50 11.45 -0.66
CA LYS A 220 -17.64 11.17 0.78
C LYS A 220 -19.11 11.19 1.19
N PHE A 221 -19.83 12.26 0.84
CA PHE A 221 -21.25 12.40 1.18
C PHE A 221 -22.08 11.21 0.71
N LEU A 222 -21.94 10.80 -0.54
CA LEU A 222 -22.69 9.64 -1.08
C LEU A 222 -22.30 8.33 -0.41
N THR A 223 -21.01 8.14 -0.09
CA THR A 223 -20.54 6.94 0.61
C THR A 223 -21.13 6.89 2.02
N ASP A 224 -21.02 7.97 2.77
CA ASP A 224 -21.49 8.06 4.15
C ASP A 224 -23.03 7.93 4.20
N PHE A 225 -23.73 8.55 3.24
CA PHE A 225 -25.19 8.46 3.13
C PHE A 225 -25.67 7.03 2.80
N ALA A 226 -24.97 6.34 1.88
CA ALA A 226 -25.28 4.96 1.55
C ALA A 226 -25.01 3.99 2.71
N GLN A 227 -23.97 4.23 3.50
CA GLN A 227 -23.61 3.37 4.64
C GLN A 227 -24.48 3.63 5.88
N ASN A 228 -24.72 4.89 6.22
CA ASN A 228 -25.42 5.26 7.44
C ASN A 228 -26.94 5.31 7.29
N HIS A 229 -27.43 5.52 6.04
CA HIS A 229 -28.87 5.68 5.74
C HIS A 229 -29.28 4.82 4.53
N ALA A 230 -28.86 3.54 4.50
CA ALA A 230 -29.01 2.64 3.36
C ALA A 230 -30.45 2.55 2.81
N LEU A 231 -31.49 2.52 3.68
CA LEU A 231 -32.88 2.46 3.27
C LEU A 231 -33.31 3.74 2.55
N ILE A 232 -32.98 4.91 3.12
CA ILE A 232 -33.30 6.21 2.53
C ILE A 232 -32.55 6.37 1.21
N TYR A 233 -31.27 6.02 1.17
CA TYR A 233 -30.45 6.02 -0.04
C TYR A 233 -31.08 5.16 -1.15
N GLY A 234 -31.56 3.95 -0.81
CA GLY A 234 -32.24 3.06 -1.75
C GLY A 234 -33.50 3.67 -2.32
N VAL A 235 -34.38 4.27 -1.48
CA VAL A 235 -35.62 4.96 -1.94
C VAL A 235 -35.28 6.12 -2.87
N PHE A 236 -34.31 6.98 -2.50
CA PHE A 236 -33.88 8.09 -3.36
C PHE A 236 -33.33 7.61 -4.70
N SER A 237 -32.55 6.54 -4.71
CA SER A 237 -31.96 5.97 -5.93
C SER A 237 -33.07 5.51 -6.89
N VAL A 238 -34.11 4.84 -6.38
CA VAL A 238 -35.29 4.41 -7.19
C VAL A 238 -36.05 5.61 -7.73
N LEU A 239 -36.31 6.65 -6.90
CA LEU A 239 -36.97 7.86 -7.34
C LEU A 239 -36.20 8.57 -8.46
N ILE A 240 -34.87 8.72 -8.31
CA ILE A 240 -34.04 9.33 -9.36
C ILE A 240 -34.11 8.51 -10.66
N ALA A 241 -34.04 7.18 -10.56
CA ALA A 241 -34.13 6.31 -11.73
C ALA A 241 -35.49 6.46 -12.47
N LEU A 242 -36.61 6.51 -11.73
CA LEU A 242 -37.94 6.73 -12.30
C LEU A 242 -38.06 8.08 -12.97
N ILE A 243 -37.61 9.15 -12.31
CA ILE A 243 -37.64 10.50 -12.89
C ILE A 243 -36.78 10.58 -14.15
N SER A 244 -35.55 10.02 -14.09
CA SER A 244 -34.64 10.02 -15.23
C SER A 244 -35.24 9.22 -16.41
N GLY A 245 -35.78 8.04 -16.14
CA GLY A 245 -36.46 7.23 -17.17
C GLY A 245 -37.66 7.95 -17.81
N PHE A 246 -38.47 8.64 -16.99
CA PHE A 246 -39.59 9.45 -17.48
C PHE A 246 -39.13 10.62 -18.38
N LEU A 247 -38.09 11.36 -17.93
CA LEU A 247 -37.51 12.47 -18.70
C LEU A 247 -36.94 12.00 -20.04
N VAL A 248 -36.19 10.91 -20.05
CA VAL A 248 -35.68 10.29 -21.27
C VAL A 248 -36.83 9.87 -22.20
N GLY A 249 -37.86 9.23 -21.64
CA GLY A 249 -39.07 8.88 -22.42
C GLY A 249 -39.77 10.06 -23.08
N LEU A 250 -39.85 11.21 -22.39
CA LEU A 250 -40.42 12.45 -22.95
C LEU A 250 -39.56 13.02 -24.09
N ILE A 251 -38.23 12.98 -23.95
CA ILE A 251 -37.32 13.49 -24.98
C ILE A 251 -37.44 12.65 -26.26
N PHE A 252 -37.42 11.34 -26.13
CA PHE A 252 -37.45 10.43 -27.27
C PHE A 252 -38.89 10.33 -27.91
N LYS A 253 -39.97 10.56 -27.13
CA LYS A 253 -41.31 10.63 -27.67
C LYS A 253 -41.52 11.80 -28.64
N LYS A 254 -40.76 12.89 -28.50
CA LYS A 254 -40.79 14.08 -29.39
C LYS A 254 -40.00 13.90 -30.70
N GLY A 255 -39.16 12.86 -30.82
CA GLY A 255 -38.35 12.61 -32.03
C GLY A 255 -38.92 11.62 -33.02
N GLY A 256 -40.18 11.13 -32.80
CA GLY A 256 -40.86 10.16 -33.64
C GLY A 256 -41.98 10.78 -34.43
N HIS A 257 -41.69 11.70 -35.36
CA HIS A 257 -42.54 12.11 -36.47
C HIS A 257 -41.71 12.25 -37.72
#